data_aa307db4249b80e623a4561fe3848ed6
#
_entry.id   aa307db4249b80e623a4561fe3848ed6
#
_cell.length_a   1.000
_cell.length_b   1.000
_cell.length_c   1.000
_cell.angle_alpha   90.00
_cell.angle_beta   90.00
_cell.angle_gamma   90.00
#
_symmetry.space_group_name_H-M   'P 1'
#
loop_
_entity.id
_entity.type
_entity.pdbx_description
1 polymer ?
#
loop_
_entity_poly.entity_id
_entity_poly.type
_entity_poly.pdbx_seq_one_letter_code
_entity_poly.pdbx_strand_id
1 'polypeptide(L)'
;MGSKRRTLWLVVGVVLLVGAGVAVLAKPPRTADGITRDNSVAAPALAGSSAATPLRIIVIGGTKGIGRAVVDLAAERGHTVTAVARRAPEIPLASSSVVFVQGDVTDAAAVKRVVAGQDAIVTAISAAPSRKPITVFSTGMTNVLAGLDATQSQRLIAVTGIGAGDSRGHGGWLYDEVLWPLLLRTAYEDKDREEALIRAGSTPWTIVRPGFLTNDAAIGDYAVVTRIDGVRAGSISRRDVAHFIVGAIESGTFVHDTVLLTRSR
;
A
#
# COMPACT_ATOMS: atom_id res chain seq x y z
N MET A 1 -10.94 -16.73 -46.12
CA MET A 1 -11.21 -15.73 -45.03
C MET A 1 -11.64 -16.35 -43.69
N GLY A 2 -11.36 -17.63 -43.46
CA GLY A 2 -11.85 -18.40 -42.27
C GLY A 2 -10.82 -18.74 -41.18
N SER A 3 -9.53 -18.58 -41.44
CA SER A 3 -8.46 -19.10 -40.57
C SER A 3 -8.10 -18.12 -39.42
N LYS A 4 -8.11 -16.83 -39.66
CA LYS A 4 -7.73 -15.80 -38.62
C LYS A 4 -8.76 -15.63 -37.50
N ARG A 5 -10.05 -15.94 -37.76
CA ARG A 5 -11.09 -15.86 -36.72
C ARG A 5 -11.04 -17.01 -35.73
N ARG A 6 -10.68 -18.22 -36.20
CA ARG A 6 -10.57 -19.42 -35.33
C ARG A 6 -9.39 -19.32 -34.35
N THR A 7 -8.29 -18.75 -34.79
CA THR A 7 -7.11 -18.54 -33.93
C THR A 7 -7.38 -17.47 -32.86
N LEU A 8 -8.17 -16.45 -33.20
CA LEU A 8 -8.52 -15.40 -32.23
C LEU A 8 -9.45 -15.92 -31.11
N TRP A 9 -10.41 -16.80 -31.47
CA TRP A 9 -11.30 -17.43 -30.50
C TRP A 9 -10.59 -18.48 -29.62
N LEU A 10 -9.59 -19.19 -30.15
CA LEU A 10 -8.75 -20.09 -29.35
C LEU A 10 -7.89 -19.33 -28.37
N VAL A 11 -7.32 -18.18 -28.71
CA VAL A 11 -6.53 -17.34 -27.82
C VAL A 11 -7.42 -16.69 -26.76
N VAL A 12 -8.61 -16.21 -27.10
CA VAL A 12 -9.58 -15.67 -26.15
C VAL A 12 -10.14 -16.77 -25.26
N GLY A 13 -10.40 -17.98 -25.77
CA GLY A 13 -10.86 -19.12 -24.97
C GLY A 13 -9.80 -19.63 -23.99
N VAL A 14 -8.54 -19.65 -24.39
CA VAL A 14 -7.42 -20.03 -23.52
C VAL A 14 -7.17 -18.96 -22.44
N VAL A 15 -7.30 -17.67 -22.77
CA VAL A 15 -7.18 -16.58 -21.78
C VAL A 15 -8.36 -16.60 -20.81
N LEU A 16 -9.58 -16.94 -21.26
CA LEU A 16 -10.74 -17.08 -20.36
C LEU A 16 -10.67 -18.34 -19.51
N LEU A 17 -10.15 -19.46 -20.05
CA LEU A 17 -9.93 -20.69 -19.28
C LEU A 17 -8.75 -20.55 -18.30
N VAL A 18 -7.69 -19.86 -18.68
CA VAL A 18 -6.60 -19.49 -17.76
C VAL A 18 -7.11 -18.48 -16.73
N GLY A 19 -7.93 -17.51 -17.11
CA GLY A 19 -8.54 -16.56 -16.17
C GLY A 19 -9.48 -17.23 -15.16
N ALA A 20 -10.35 -18.14 -15.61
CA ALA A 20 -11.26 -18.88 -14.74
C ALA A 20 -10.52 -19.95 -13.91
N GLY A 21 -9.56 -20.67 -14.51
CA GLY A 21 -8.72 -21.65 -13.81
C GLY A 21 -7.76 -21.00 -12.81
N VAL A 22 -7.19 -19.84 -13.15
CA VAL A 22 -6.36 -19.04 -12.24
C VAL A 22 -7.19 -18.49 -11.08
N ALA A 23 -8.44 -18.09 -11.29
CA ALA A 23 -9.33 -17.65 -10.21
C ALA A 23 -9.68 -18.79 -9.23
N VAL A 24 -9.77 -20.04 -9.71
CA VAL A 24 -10.06 -21.22 -8.88
C VAL A 24 -8.81 -21.74 -8.17
N LEU A 25 -7.63 -21.65 -8.79
CA LEU A 25 -6.35 -22.12 -8.22
C LEU A 25 -5.60 -21.05 -7.43
N ALA A 26 -5.94 -19.80 -7.60
CA ALA A 26 -5.22 -18.64 -7.03
C ALA A 26 -5.91 -18.02 -5.82
N LYS A 27 -6.52 -18.83 -4.96
CA LYS A 27 -6.83 -18.32 -3.63
C LYS A 27 -5.50 -18.07 -2.94
N PRO A 28 -5.14 -16.80 -2.66
CA PRO A 28 -3.85 -16.53 -2.03
C PRO A 28 -3.75 -17.29 -0.71
N PRO A 29 -2.55 -17.72 -0.31
CA PRO A 29 -2.38 -18.39 0.96
C PRO A 29 -2.94 -17.50 2.07
N ARG A 30 -3.74 -18.06 2.96
CA ARG A 30 -4.32 -17.30 4.07
C ARG A 30 -3.26 -16.90 5.08
N THR A 31 -2.30 -17.79 5.30
CA THR A 31 -1.21 -17.62 6.25
C THR A 31 0.13 -17.56 5.53
N ALA A 32 1.09 -16.90 6.14
CA ALA A 32 2.45 -16.87 5.66
C ALA A 32 3.24 -18.07 6.17
N ASP A 33 4.29 -18.43 5.46
CA ASP A 33 5.27 -19.42 5.89
C ASP A 33 6.60 -18.73 6.20
N GLY A 34 7.44 -19.37 7.02
CA GLY A 34 8.79 -18.91 7.34
C GLY A 34 8.87 -17.75 8.33
N ILE A 35 7.77 -17.39 9.01
CA ILE A 35 7.77 -16.36 10.05
C ILE A 35 8.39 -16.94 11.32
N THR A 36 9.40 -16.27 11.86
CA THR A 36 10.11 -16.60 13.09
C THR A 36 10.24 -15.37 13.98
N ARG A 37 10.66 -15.56 15.24
CA ARG A 37 10.96 -14.44 16.14
C ARG A 37 12.15 -13.60 15.66
N ASP A 38 13.03 -14.18 14.87
CA ASP A 38 14.23 -13.49 14.39
C ASP A 38 13.97 -12.59 13.19
N ASN A 39 12.91 -12.85 12.42
CA ASN A 39 12.58 -12.08 11.22
C ASN A 39 11.33 -11.21 11.34
N SER A 40 10.62 -11.28 12.48
CA SER A 40 9.39 -10.52 12.72
C SER A 40 9.41 -9.88 14.10
N VAL A 41 8.68 -8.77 14.21
CA VAL A 41 8.51 -8.03 15.45
C VAL A 41 7.03 -7.81 15.74
N ALA A 42 6.70 -7.40 16.96
CA ALA A 42 5.33 -7.10 17.33
C ALA A 42 4.76 -5.91 16.53
N ALA A 43 3.49 -6.00 16.19
CA ALA A 43 2.78 -4.88 15.61
C ALA A 43 2.71 -3.70 16.60
N PRO A 44 2.71 -2.44 16.11
CA PRO A 44 2.54 -1.30 16.97
C PRO A 44 1.14 -1.36 17.62
N ALA A 45 1.09 -1.17 18.91
CA ALA A 45 -0.18 -1.12 19.62
C ALA A 45 -0.84 0.25 19.46
N LEU A 46 -2.16 0.27 19.23
CA LEU A 46 -2.96 1.48 19.38
C LEU A 46 -3.29 1.65 20.86
N ALA A 47 -2.69 2.65 21.51
CA ALA A 47 -2.92 2.91 22.92
C ALA A 47 -4.30 3.54 23.15
N GLY A 48 -5.14 2.93 24.01
CA GLY A 48 -6.46 3.46 24.34
C GLY A 48 -7.45 3.53 23.17
N SER A 49 -8.58 4.19 23.38
CA SER A 49 -9.63 4.38 22.36
C SER A 49 -9.39 5.58 21.45
N SER A 50 -8.52 6.50 21.83
CA SER A 50 -8.18 7.73 21.09
C SER A 50 -6.68 7.97 21.13
N ALA A 51 -6.16 8.71 20.16
CA ALA A 51 -4.77 9.13 20.14
C ALA A 51 -4.45 10.03 21.34
N ALA A 52 -3.27 9.85 21.92
CA ALA A 52 -2.82 10.72 23.03
C ALA A 52 -2.64 12.18 22.57
N THR A 53 -2.20 12.38 21.33
CA THR A 53 -2.06 13.70 20.72
C THR A 53 -2.67 13.66 19.31
N PRO A 54 -3.70 14.47 19.01
CA PRO A 54 -4.23 14.59 17.66
C PRO A 54 -3.19 15.10 16.67
N LEU A 55 -3.05 14.42 15.53
CA LEU A 55 -2.14 14.75 14.45
C LEU A 55 -2.92 15.17 13.19
N ARG A 56 -2.27 15.93 12.33
CA ARG A 56 -2.75 16.25 10.98
C ARG A 56 -2.16 15.22 10.02
N ILE A 57 -3.00 14.33 9.52
CA ILE A 57 -2.59 13.22 8.67
C ILE A 57 -3.16 13.41 7.27
N ILE A 58 -2.31 13.42 6.25
CA ILE A 58 -2.76 13.38 4.86
C ILE A 58 -2.62 11.96 4.30
N VAL A 59 -3.67 11.51 3.60
CA VAL A 59 -3.68 10.21 2.91
C VAL A 59 -3.89 10.41 1.43
N ILE A 60 -2.82 10.28 0.64
CA ILE A 60 -2.85 10.32 -0.82
C ILE A 60 -3.28 8.95 -1.34
N GLY A 61 -4.43 8.89 -2.01
CA GLY A 61 -5.14 7.64 -2.31
C GLY A 61 -6.18 7.28 -1.25
N GLY A 62 -6.64 8.25 -0.45
CA GLY A 62 -7.48 8.09 0.74
C GLY A 62 -8.94 7.70 0.51
N THR A 63 -9.42 7.51 -0.74
CA THR A 63 -10.85 7.28 -1.01
C THR A 63 -11.25 5.83 -1.19
N LYS A 64 -10.29 4.90 -1.36
CA LYS A 64 -10.52 3.47 -1.58
C LYS A 64 -9.44 2.61 -0.92
N GLY A 65 -9.74 1.33 -0.72
CA GLY A 65 -8.77 0.32 -0.32
C GLY A 65 -8.09 0.61 1.01
N ILE A 66 -6.76 0.44 1.08
CA ILE A 66 -5.96 0.68 2.27
C ILE A 66 -6.06 2.15 2.70
N GLY A 67 -5.92 3.09 1.74
CA GLY A 67 -5.98 4.51 2.05
C GLY A 67 -7.29 4.91 2.71
N ARG A 68 -8.44 4.37 2.26
CA ARG A 68 -9.73 4.59 2.91
C ARG A 68 -9.76 4.01 4.33
N ALA A 69 -9.24 2.81 4.53
CA ALA A 69 -9.19 2.21 5.86
C ALA A 69 -8.31 3.03 6.82
N VAL A 70 -7.21 3.61 6.33
CA VAL A 70 -6.36 4.53 7.12
C VAL A 70 -7.11 5.81 7.47
N VAL A 71 -7.82 6.42 6.50
CA VAL A 71 -8.64 7.62 6.73
C VAL A 71 -9.67 7.38 7.82
N ASP A 72 -10.43 6.29 7.70
CA ASP A 72 -11.49 5.96 8.64
C ASP A 72 -10.92 5.72 10.05
N LEU A 73 -9.89 4.88 10.19
CA LEU A 73 -9.27 4.59 11.48
C LEU A 73 -8.62 5.81 12.11
N ALA A 74 -7.86 6.61 11.35
CA ALA A 74 -7.22 7.81 11.88
C ALA A 74 -8.26 8.83 12.40
N ALA A 75 -9.37 8.98 11.68
CA ALA A 75 -10.48 9.84 12.12
C ALA A 75 -11.18 9.29 13.38
N GLU A 76 -11.42 7.98 13.46
CA GLU A 76 -11.97 7.31 14.66
C GLU A 76 -11.07 7.52 15.88
N ARG A 77 -9.76 7.63 15.67
CA ARG A 77 -8.77 7.87 16.70
C ARG A 77 -8.63 9.35 17.10
N GLY A 78 -9.37 10.26 16.45
CA GLY A 78 -9.38 11.69 16.78
C GLY A 78 -8.36 12.53 16.03
N HIS A 79 -7.69 11.99 15.02
CA HIS A 79 -6.81 12.78 14.15
C HIS A 79 -7.62 13.65 13.18
N THR A 80 -7.02 14.76 12.72
CA THR A 80 -7.51 15.53 11.60
C THR A 80 -6.97 14.93 10.31
N VAL A 81 -7.84 14.51 9.40
CA VAL A 81 -7.44 13.75 8.21
C VAL A 81 -7.78 14.48 6.93
N THR A 82 -6.79 14.61 6.04
CA THR A 82 -6.99 15.08 4.66
C THR A 82 -6.91 13.90 3.71
N ALA A 83 -8.02 13.50 3.11
CA ALA A 83 -8.07 12.45 2.10
C ALA A 83 -7.91 13.06 0.71
N VAL A 84 -6.83 12.69 -0.01
CA VAL A 84 -6.57 13.18 -1.37
C VAL A 84 -6.76 12.07 -2.38
N ALA A 85 -7.53 12.33 -3.43
CA ALA A 85 -7.67 11.45 -4.58
C ALA A 85 -8.17 12.21 -5.81
N ARG A 86 -8.02 11.59 -6.98
CA ARG A 86 -8.49 12.15 -8.27
C ARG A 86 -10.00 12.24 -8.38
N ARG A 87 -10.72 11.42 -7.61
CA ARG A 87 -12.21 11.35 -7.60
C ARG A 87 -12.70 11.31 -6.18
N ALA A 88 -13.85 11.92 -5.95
CA ALA A 88 -14.54 11.84 -4.67
C ALA A 88 -14.83 10.38 -4.27
N PRO A 89 -14.90 10.08 -2.97
CA PRO A 89 -15.24 8.76 -2.49
C PRO A 89 -16.68 8.40 -2.89
N GLU A 90 -16.91 7.14 -3.30
CA GLU A 90 -18.25 6.63 -3.62
C GLU A 90 -19.13 6.52 -2.35
N ILE A 91 -18.50 6.21 -1.22
CA ILE A 91 -19.13 6.17 0.10
C ILE A 91 -18.64 7.40 0.87
N PRO A 92 -19.52 8.24 1.41
CA PRO A 92 -19.13 9.42 2.18
C PRO A 92 -18.13 9.08 3.29
N LEU A 93 -17.26 10.02 3.59
CA LEU A 93 -16.34 9.92 4.73
C LEU A 93 -17.14 10.12 6.02
N ALA A 94 -16.98 9.20 6.97
CA ALA A 94 -17.91 9.08 8.11
C ALA A 94 -17.71 10.10 9.22
N SER A 95 -16.68 10.98 9.14
CA SER A 95 -16.34 11.90 10.22
C SER A 95 -16.18 13.34 9.73
N SER A 96 -16.63 14.30 10.55
CA SER A 96 -16.39 15.73 10.33
C SER A 96 -14.91 16.13 10.47
N SER A 97 -14.08 15.28 11.05
CA SER A 97 -12.62 15.48 11.12
C SER A 97 -11.89 15.12 9.82
N VAL A 98 -12.63 14.66 8.80
CA VAL A 98 -12.06 14.29 7.50
C VAL A 98 -12.44 15.30 6.43
N VAL A 99 -11.42 15.86 5.78
CA VAL A 99 -11.59 16.74 4.62
C VAL A 99 -11.16 15.98 3.37
N PHE A 100 -12.03 15.97 2.34
CA PHE A 100 -11.67 15.48 1.02
C PHE A 100 -11.11 16.62 0.17
N VAL A 101 -9.95 16.37 -0.45
CA VAL A 101 -9.34 17.26 -1.43
C VAL A 101 -9.16 16.50 -2.74
N GLN A 102 -9.75 17.01 -3.82
CA GLN A 102 -9.51 16.47 -5.14
C GLN A 102 -8.12 16.89 -5.61
N GLY A 103 -7.29 15.91 -5.99
CA GLY A 103 -5.93 16.16 -6.47
C GLY A 103 -5.33 14.96 -7.17
N ASP A 104 -4.38 15.23 -8.06
CA ASP A 104 -3.54 14.21 -8.70
C ASP A 104 -2.14 14.29 -8.09
N VAL A 105 -1.59 13.15 -7.67
CA VAL A 105 -0.25 13.07 -7.09
C VAL A 105 0.86 13.45 -8.08
N THR A 106 0.55 13.42 -9.38
CA THR A 106 1.48 13.85 -10.44
C THR A 106 1.52 15.37 -10.64
N ASP A 107 0.60 16.13 -10.01
CA ASP A 107 0.63 17.59 -10.00
C ASP A 107 1.48 18.09 -8.80
N ALA A 108 2.70 18.49 -9.08
CA ALA A 108 3.66 18.95 -8.06
C ALA A 108 3.14 20.13 -7.23
N ALA A 109 2.44 21.08 -7.86
CA ALA A 109 1.92 22.25 -7.16
C ALA A 109 0.76 21.88 -6.24
N ALA A 110 -0.12 20.99 -6.68
CA ALA A 110 -1.20 20.47 -5.85
C ALA A 110 -0.67 19.67 -4.66
N VAL A 111 0.31 18.78 -4.88
CA VAL A 111 0.93 17.98 -3.82
C VAL A 111 1.60 18.87 -2.79
N LYS A 112 2.42 19.84 -3.22
CA LYS A 112 3.09 20.79 -2.32
C LYS A 112 2.12 21.51 -1.40
N ARG A 113 0.98 21.97 -1.93
CA ARG A 113 -0.03 22.67 -1.12
C ARG A 113 -0.67 21.78 -0.05
N VAL A 114 -0.90 20.50 -0.36
CA VAL A 114 -1.64 19.62 0.56
C VAL A 114 -0.74 18.93 1.59
N VAL A 115 0.56 18.71 1.28
CA VAL A 115 1.49 18.11 2.24
C VAL A 115 2.07 19.13 3.22
N ALA A 116 2.00 20.43 2.89
CA ALA A 116 2.49 21.48 3.77
C ALA A 116 1.72 21.48 5.09
N GLY A 117 2.45 21.57 6.20
CA GLY A 117 1.86 21.66 7.54
C GLY A 117 1.21 20.39 8.05
N GLN A 118 1.36 19.24 7.38
CA GLN A 118 0.92 17.94 7.88
C GLN A 118 1.98 17.35 8.83
N ASP A 119 1.53 16.58 9.82
CA ASP A 119 2.43 15.89 10.74
C ASP A 119 2.83 14.51 10.18
N ALA A 120 1.92 13.86 9.44
CA ALA A 120 2.20 12.61 8.75
C ALA A 120 1.59 12.57 7.33
N ILE A 121 2.35 11.95 6.41
CA ILE A 121 1.95 11.73 5.03
C ILE A 121 1.87 10.22 4.78
N VAL A 122 0.72 9.75 4.32
CA VAL A 122 0.52 8.36 3.89
C VAL A 122 0.26 8.33 2.39
N THR A 123 1.05 7.55 1.64
CA THR A 123 0.79 7.29 0.23
C THR A 123 0.26 5.87 0.07
N ALA A 124 -0.99 5.74 -0.41
CA ALA A 124 -1.67 4.48 -0.69
C ALA A 124 -2.24 4.48 -2.11
N ILE A 125 -1.37 4.77 -3.06
CA ILE A 125 -1.70 4.95 -4.47
C ILE A 125 -1.84 3.58 -5.14
N SER A 126 -2.80 3.48 -6.07
CA SER A 126 -2.96 2.34 -6.94
C SER A 126 -3.02 2.74 -8.41
N ALA A 127 -2.52 1.88 -9.27
CA ALA A 127 -2.63 2.01 -10.72
C ALA A 127 -3.31 0.76 -11.30
N ALA A 128 -4.05 0.94 -12.39
CA ALA A 128 -4.55 -0.19 -13.15
C ALA A 128 -3.40 -0.94 -13.83
N PRO A 129 -3.48 -2.28 -13.98
CA PRO A 129 -2.51 -3.03 -14.76
C PRO A 129 -2.34 -2.42 -16.16
N SER A 130 -1.10 -2.29 -16.60
CA SER A 130 -0.77 -1.70 -17.91
C SER A 130 0.44 -2.41 -18.52
N ARG A 131 0.45 -2.52 -19.85
CA ARG A 131 1.66 -2.94 -20.59
C ARG A 131 2.57 -1.75 -20.94
N LYS A 132 2.05 -0.52 -20.80
CA LYS A 132 2.85 0.69 -20.96
C LYS A 132 3.57 0.99 -19.64
N PRO A 133 4.74 1.63 -19.67
CA PRO A 133 5.42 2.08 -18.47
C PRO A 133 4.48 2.88 -17.54
N ILE A 134 4.52 2.58 -16.27
CA ILE A 134 3.83 3.32 -15.21
C ILE A 134 4.87 4.20 -14.50
N THR A 135 4.50 5.43 -14.19
CA THR A 135 5.38 6.40 -13.49
C THR A 135 4.66 7.14 -12.36
N VAL A 136 3.39 6.80 -12.10
CA VAL A 136 2.57 7.51 -11.11
C VAL A 136 3.11 7.40 -9.70
N PHE A 137 3.73 6.28 -9.34
CA PHE A 137 4.28 6.05 -8.00
C PHE A 137 5.55 6.86 -7.80
N SER A 138 6.53 6.72 -8.69
CA SER A 138 7.81 7.44 -8.61
C SER A 138 7.64 8.95 -8.82
N THR A 139 6.83 9.39 -9.79
CA THR A 139 6.51 10.82 -9.98
C THR A 139 5.78 11.39 -8.78
N GLY A 140 4.77 10.66 -8.26
CA GLY A 140 4.04 11.07 -7.07
C GLY A 140 4.95 11.20 -5.85
N MET A 141 5.84 10.25 -5.63
CA MET A 141 6.80 10.29 -4.53
C MET A 141 7.79 11.45 -4.66
N THR A 142 8.30 11.71 -5.87
CA THR A 142 9.13 12.89 -6.14
C THR A 142 8.41 14.18 -5.73
N ASN A 143 7.14 14.32 -6.08
CA ASN A 143 6.35 15.49 -5.71
C ASN A 143 6.10 15.58 -4.20
N VAL A 144 5.83 14.46 -3.54
CA VAL A 144 5.66 14.40 -2.08
C VAL A 144 6.95 14.84 -1.39
N LEU A 145 8.09 14.24 -1.74
CA LEU A 145 9.39 14.57 -1.13
C LEU A 145 9.78 16.03 -1.36
N ALA A 146 9.52 16.57 -2.56
CA ALA A 146 9.76 17.98 -2.88
C ALA A 146 8.80 18.95 -2.15
N GLY A 147 7.66 18.45 -1.70
CA GLY A 147 6.66 19.23 -0.95
C GLY A 147 6.86 19.22 0.56
N LEU A 148 7.74 18.34 1.09
CA LEU A 148 8.02 18.27 2.52
C LEU A 148 8.71 19.53 3.01
N ASP A 149 8.39 19.96 4.22
CA ASP A 149 9.05 21.07 4.87
C ASP A 149 10.35 20.60 5.51
N ALA A 150 11.47 21.10 5.04
CA ALA A 150 12.80 20.77 5.56
C ALA A 150 13.00 21.17 7.03
N THR A 151 12.16 22.07 7.58
CA THR A 151 12.20 22.52 8.96
C THR A 151 11.32 21.71 9.91
N GLN A 152 10.46 20.82 9.36
CA GLN A 152 9.54 19.99 10.12
C GLN A 152 9.86 18.51 9.95
N SER A 153 9.85 17.76 11.04
CA SER A 153 10.01 16.31 11.00
C SER A 153 8.69 15.64 10.63
N GLN A 154 8.32 15.72 9.35
CA GLN A 154 7.11 15.09 8.82
C GLN A 154 7.31 13.59 8.63
N ARG A 155 6.37 12.77 9.13
CA ARG A 155 6.40 11.32 9.03
C ARG A 155 5.88 10.85 7.67
N LEU A 156 6.65 10.07 6.92
CA LEU A 156 6.22 9.50 5.64
C LEU A 156 5.98 7.99 5.78
N ILE A 157 4.79 7.51 5.38
CA ILE A 157 4.50 6.09 5.24
C ILE A 157 4.03 5.81 3.82
N ALA A 158 4.78 4.97 3.11
CA ALA A 158 4.46 4.60 1.74
C ALA A 158 4.00 3.14 1.65
N VAL A 159 2.85 2.91 1.01
CA VAL A 159 2.32 1.56 0.78
C VAL A 159 2.70 1.10 -0.61
N THR A 160 3.61 0.13 -0.70
CA THR A 160 4.04 -0.44 -1.98
C THR A 160 3.39 -1.81 -2.23
N GLY A 161 3.90 -2.90 -1.69
CA GLY A 161 3.31 -4.24 -1.78
C GLY A 161 4.33 -5.34 -1.97
N ILE A 162 3.89 -6.58 -1.72
CA ILE A 162 4.69 -7.76 -2.01
C ILE A 162 5.03 -7.83 -3.50
N GLY A 163 6.31 -8.00 -3.84
CA GLY A 163 6.82 -7.97 -5.22
C GLY A 163 7.60 -6.70 -5.56
N ALA A 164 7.66 -5.69 -4.65
CA ALA A 164 8.55 -4.54 -4.76
C ALA A 164 9.91 -4.84 -4.09
N GLY A 165 10.98 -4.35 -4.68
CA GLY A 165 12.34 -4.52 -4.18
C GLY A 165 12.71 -5.99 -3.94
N ASP A 166 13.31 -6.25 -2.79
CA ASP A 166 13.71 -7.58 -2.32
C ASP A 166 12.53 -8.49 -1.93
N SER A 167 11.30 -8.00 -1.90
CA SER A 167 10.12 -8.84 -1.68
C SER A 167 9.63 -9.58 -2.94
N ARG A 168 10.27 -9.39 -4.07
CA ARG A 168 10.02 -10.17 -5.27
C ARG A 168 10.46 -11.63 -5.05
N GLY A 169 9.62 -12.59 -5.45
CA GLY A 169 9.86 -14.01 -5.22
C GLY A 169 9.25 -14.54 -3.92
N HIS A 170 8.62 -13.69 -3.12
CA HIS A 170 8.02 -14.06 -1.84
C HIS A 170 6.48 -14.18 -1.87
N GLY A 171 5.86 -14.00 -3.04
CA GLY A 171 4.42 -14.16 -3.23
C GLY A 171 3.98 -15.59 -3.57
N GLY A 172 4.95 -16.48 -3.86
CA GLY A 172 4.73 -17.84 -4.26
C GLY A 172 4.63 -18.02 -5.77
N TRP A 173 4.85 -19.26 -6.25
CA TRP A 173 5.10 -19.59 -7.65
C TRP A 173 4.11 -18.93 -8.63
N LEU A 174 2.81 -19.06 -8.39
CA LEU A 174 1.81 -18.51 -9.32
C LEU A 174 1.88 -16.97 -9.38
N TYR A 175 2.09 -16.33 -8.27
CA TYR A 175 2.22 -14.88 -8.22
C TYR A 175 3.51 -14.42 -8.88
N ASP A 176 4.63 -15.01 -8.51
CA ASP A 176 5.96 -14.55 -8.91
C ASP A 176 6.28 -14.90 -10.37
N GLU A 177 5.89 -16.12 -10.84
CA GLU A 177 6.24 -16.61 -12.16
C GLU A 177 5.17 -16.32 -13.23
N VAL A 178 3.93 -16.03 -12.82
CA VAL A 178 2.83 -15.83 -13.78
C VAL A 178 2.23 -14.43 -13.68
N LEU A 179 1.70 -14.07 -12.50
CA LEU A 179 0.96 -12.81 -12.37
C LEU A 179 1.87 -11.59 -12.41
N TRP A 180 3.00 -11.65 -11.71
CA TRP A 180 3.96 -10.57 -11.65
C TRP A 180 4.50 -10.18 -13.03
N PRO A 181 5.10 -11.08 -13.85
CA PRO A 181 5.67 -10.71 -15.13
C PRO A 181 4.63 -10.32 -16.19
N LEU A 182 3.42 -10.90 -16.13
CA LEU A 182 2.41 -10.67 -17.16
C LEU A 182 1.53 -9.46 -16.90
N LEU A 183 1.24 -9.13 -15.63
CA LEU A 183 0.24 -8.13 -15.27
C LEU A 183 0.78 -7.01 -14.40
N LEU A 184 1.77 -7.25 -13.55
CA LEU A 184 2.17 -6.34 -12.48
C LEU A 184 3.53 -5.69 -12.72
N ARG A 185 4.31 -6.21 -13.64
CA ARG A 185 5.70 -5.82 -13.89
C ARG A 185 5.88 -4.30 -13.96
N THR A 186 5.16 -3.61 -14.84
CA THR A 186 5.35 -2.16 -15.03
C THR A 186 5.01 -1.34 -13.80
N ALA A 187 4.01 -1.81 -13.01
CA ALA A 187 3.64 -1.16 -11.76
C ALA A 187 4.72 -1.36 -10.69
N TYR A 188 5.28 -2.56 -10.58
CA TYR A 188 6.30 -2.86 -9.58
C TYR A 188 7.67 -2.30 -9.94
N GLU A 189 8.02 -2.22 -11.22
CA GLU A 189 9.21 -1.48 -11.67
C GLU A 189 9.14 0.02 -11.27
N ASP A 190 7.95 0.60 -11.25
CA ASP A 190 7.75 1.98 -10.78
C ASP A 190 7.76 2.08 -9.24
N LYS A 191 7.21 1.08 -8.55
CA LYS A 191 7.31 0.98 -7.09
C LYS A 191 8.75 0.78 -6.61
N ASP A 192 9.58 0.09 -7.36
CA ASP A 192 11.00 -0.03 -7.05
C ASP A 192 11.70 1.33 -7.14
N ARG A 193 11.34 2.15 -8.16
CA ARG A 193 11.79 3.55 -8.24
C ARG A 193 11.26 4.41 -7.10
N GLU A 194 9.99 4.25 -6.73
CA GLU A 194 9.38 4.92 -5.57
C GLU A 194 10.15 4.61 -4.29
N GLU A 195 10.42 3.33 -4.00
CA GLU A 195 11.17 2.92 -2.81
C GLU A 195 12.61 3.43 -2.81
N ALA A 196 13.27 3.47 -3.97
CA ALA A 196 14.62 4.03 -4.09
C ALA A 196 14.65 5.53 -3.75
N LEU A 197 13.66 6.30 -4.21
CA LEU A 197 13.51 7.72 -3.87
C LEU A 197 13.29 7.92 -2.36
N ILE A 198 12.43 7.11 -1.74
CA ILE A 198 12.16 7.17 -0.31
C ILE A 198 13.43 6.91 0.50
N ARG A 199 14.17 5.85 0.16
CA ARG A 199 15.42 5.47 0.88
C ARG A 199 16.53 6.49 0.73
N ALA A 200 16.56 7.24 -0.37
CA ALA A 200 17.52 8.31 -0.59
C ALA A 200 17.20 9.59 0.21
N GLY A 201 15.98 9.72 0.73
CA GLY A 201 15.54 10.88 1.52
C GLY A 201 15.94 10.79 2.98
N SER A 202 16.02 11.94 3.65
CA SER A 202 16.33 12.06 5.09
C SER A 202 15.09 12.12 5.98
N THR A 203 13.90 12.23 5.41
CA THR A 203 12.65 12.29 6.18
C THR A 203 12.41 10.98 6.95
N PRO A 204 11.81 10.99 8.14
CA PRO A 204 11.43 9.76 8.84
C PRO A 204 10.42 8.96 8.01
N TRP A 205 10.84 7.88 7.34
CA TRP A 205 9.98 7.10 6.46
C TRP A 205 9.75 5.67 6.96
N THR A 206 8.64 5.05 6.52
CA THR A 206 8.41 3.59 6.54
C THR A 206 7.86 3.17 5.19
N ILE A 207 8.39 2.09 4.64
CA ILE A 207 7.83 1.40 3.48
C ILE A 207 7.03 0.19 3.96
N VAL A 208 5.76 0.16 3.62
CA VAL A 208 4.83 -0.91 3.99
C VAL A 208 4.55 -1.76 2.76
N ARG A 209 4.89 -3.03 2.82
CA ARG A 209 4.62 -4.03 1.78
C ARG A 209 3.56 -5.02 2.28
N PRO A 210 2.28 -4.77 2.08
CA PRO A 210 1.27 -5.76 2.45
C PRO A 210 1.36 -6.98 1.54
N GLY A 211 1.09 -8.15 2.11
CA GLY A 211 0.82 -9.38 1.39
C GLY A 211 -0.49 -9.29 0.59
N PHE A 212 -1.16 -10.44 0.36
CA PHE A 212 -2.39 -10.47 -0.43
C PHE A 212 -3.56 -9.84 0.33
N LEU A 213 -4.09 -8.74 -0.23
CA LEU A 213 -5.09 -7.92 0.45
C LEU A 213 -6.48 -8.56 0.44
N THR A 214 -7.12 -8.60 1.61
CA THR A 214 -8.54 -8.99 1.77
C THR A 214 -9.38 -7.82 2.27
N ASN A 215 -10.72 -8.00 2.24
CA ASN A 215 -11.68 -7.07 2.83
C ASN A 215 -12.26 -7.59 4.16
N ASP A 216 -11.62 -8.58 4.75
CA ASP A 216 -12.03 -9.13 6.04
C ASP A 216 -11.99 -8.04 7.13
N ALA A 217 -12.65 -8.31 8.24
CA ALA A 217 -12.49 -7.49 9.45
C ALA A 217 -11.03 -7.51 9.91
N ALA A 218 -10.60 -6.46 10.59
CA ALA A 218 -9.33 -6.48 11.31
C ALA A 218 -9.38 -7.54 12.41
N ILE A 219 -8.30 -8.28 12.53
CA ILE A 219 -8.17 -9.30 13.59
C ILE A 219 -7.03 -8.96 14.56
N GLY A 220 -6.17 -7.97 14.23
CA GLY A 220 -5.00 -7.60 15.03
C GLY A 220 -3.90 -8.67 15.09
N ASP A 221 -4.15 -9.86 14.55
CA ASP A 221 -3.19 -10.98 14.51
C ASP A 221 -2.50 -11.03 13.14
N TYR A 222 -1.46 -10.24 12.99
CA TYR A 222 -0.60 -10.20 11.82
C TYR A 222 0.87 -10.05 12.22
N ALA A 223 1.76 -10.59 11.41
CA ALA A 223 3.18 -10.42 11.58
C ALA A 223 3.68 -9.16 10.87
N VAL A 224 4.60 -8.46 11.51
CA VAL A 224 5.41 -7.40 10.95
C VAL A 224 6.79 -7.96 10.69
N VAL A 225 7.08 -8.31 9.45
CA VAL A 225 8.33 -8.94 9.03
C VAL A 225 9.31 -7.87 8.59
N THR A 226 10.44 -7.78 9.26
CA THR A 226 11.52 -6.81 8.98
C THR A 226 12.66 -7.43 8.18
N ARG A 227 12.81 -8.75 8.20
CA ARG A 227 13.75 -9.52 7.36
C ARG A 227 12.98 -10.58 6.59
N ILE A 228 12.97 -10.46 5.28
CA ILE A 228 12.10 -11.26 4.42
C ILE A 228 12.65 -12.62 4.03
N ASP A 229 13.94 -12.91 4.34
CA ASP A 229 14.59 -14.15 3.96
C ASP A 229 13.82 -15.37 4.46
N GLY A 230 13.51 -16.29 3.55
CA GLY A 230 12.77 -17.51 3.85
C GLY A 230 11.27 -17.32 4.12
N VAL A 231 10.75 -16.08 4.08
CA VAL A 231 9.33 -15.80 4.30
C VAL A 231 8.55 -15.91 3.01
N ARG A 232 7.40 -16.56 3.04
CA ARG A 232 6.39 -16.53 1.99
C ARG A 232 5.16 -15.80 2.49
N ALA A 233 4.75 -14.75 1.77
CA ALA A 233 3.64 -13.92 2.20
C ALA A 233 2.30 -14.66 2.11
N GLY A 234 1.47 -14.45 3.12
CA GLY A 234 0.05 -14.80 3.15
C GLY A 234 -0.85 -13.59 2.86
N SER A 235 -2.11 -13.70 3.26
CA SER A 235 -3.07 -12.61 3.14
C SER A 235 -3.04 -11.69 4.35
N ILE A 236 -3.57 -10.46 4.17
CA ILE A 236 -3.79 -9.50 5.25
C ILE A 236 -5.00 -8.64 4.93
N SER A 237 -5.78 -8.25 5.94
CA SER A 237 -6.89 -7.33 5.71
C SER A 237 -6.40 -5.89 5.51
N ARG A 238 -7.13 -5.12 4.70
CA ARG A 238 -6.85 -3.67 4.54
C ARG A 238 -6.96 -2.91 5.86
N ARG A 239 -7.79 -3.38 6.77
CA ARG A 239 -7.96 -2.81 8.10
C ARG A 239 -6.78 -3.10 9.02
N ASP A 240 -6.19 -4.31 8.94
CA ASP A 240 -4.96 -4.63 9.68
C ASP A 240 -3.76 -3.82 9.16
N VAL A 241 -3.69 -3.58 7.84
CA VAL A 241 -2.68 -2.66 7.27
C VAL A 241 -2.88 -1.23 7.79
N ALA A 242 -4.13 -0.76 7.85
CA ALA A 242 -4.44 0.56 8.42
C ALA A 242 -4.09 0.64 9.91
N HIS A 243 -4.36 -0.42 10.68
CA HIS A 243 -3.98 -0.54 12.09
C HIS A 243 -2.47 -0.37 12.26
N PHE A 244 -1.66 -1.07 11.45
CA PHE A 244 -0.21 -0.91 11.47
C PHE A 244 0.20 0.53 11.15
N ILE A 245 -0.34 1.12 10.08
CA ILE A 245 0.05 2.46 9.62
C ILE A 245 -0.26 3.51 10.69
N VAL A 246 -1.47 3.52 11.23
CA VAL A 246 -1.87 4.49 12.27
C VAL A 246 -1.07 4.26 13.54
N GLY A 247 -0.89 3.00 13.96
CA GLY A 247 -0.08 2.66 15.13
C GLY A 247 1.38 3.08 15.00
N ALA A 248 1.98 2.91 13.82
CA ALA A 248 3.36 3.34 13.56
C ALA A 248 3.51 4.88 13.55
N ILE A 249 2.48 5.61 13.11
CA ILE A 249 2.43 7.07 13.21
C ILE A 249 2.36 7.52 14.67
N GLU A 250 1.42 6.97 15.44
CA GLU A 250 1.19 7.36 16.83
C GLU A 250 2.37 7.01 17.76
N SER A 251 2.98 5.84 17.54
CA SER A 251 4.11 5.37 18.36
C SER A 251 5.47 5.91 17.93
N GLY A 252 5.57 6.50 16.72
CA GLY A 252 6.85 6.91 16.14
C GLY A 252 7.82 5.77 15.85
N THR A 253 7.32 4.54 15.69
CA THR A 253 8.12 3.34 15.44
C THR A 253 8.33 3.06 13.96
N PHE A 254 9.20 2.09 13.62
CA PHE A 254 9.53 1.66 12.25
C PHE A 254 10.07 2.79 11.37
N VAL A 255 10.82 3.71 11.96
CA VAL A 255 11.49 4.79 11.22
C VAL A 255 12.66 4.23 10.44
N HIS A 256 12.72 4.53 9.13
CA HIS A 256 13.69 4.00 8.17
C HIS A 256 13.62 2.47 7.98
N ASP A 257 12.42 1.90 8.20
CA ASP A 257 12.17 0.48 8.03
C ASP A 257 11.33 0.16 6.79
N THR A 258 11.62 -0.98 6.19
CA THR A 258 10.77 -1.63 5.20
C THR A 258 10.17 -2.88 5.84
N VAL A 259 8.84 -2.98 5.89
CA VAL A 259 8.16 -4.07 6.55
C VAL A 259 7.20 -4.80 5.61
N LEU A 260 7.21 -6.13 5.65
CA LEU A 260 6.16 -6.95 5.06
C LEU A 260 5.09 -7.22 6.12
N LEU A 261 3.85 -6.90 5.79
CA LEU A 261 2.70 -7.19 6.65
C LEU A 261 1.93 -8.40 6.11
N THR A 262 1.74 -9.40 6.93
CA THR A 262 1.06 -10.64 6.52
C THR A 262 0.45 -11.35 7.72
N ARG A 263 -0.60 -12.18 7.48
CA ARG A 263 -1.18 -12.99 8.55
C ARG A 263 -0.18 -14.09 8.96
N SER A 264 0.03 -14.22 10.26
CA SER A 264 0.97 -15.20 10.83
C SER A 264 0.36 -16.61 10.96
N ARG A 265 -0.97 -16.71 11.11
CA ARG A 265 -1.70 -17.99 11.29
C ARG A 265 -3.09 -17.98 10.67
#